data_f7d2526d7698bbd88bb274c8d143c8d0
#
_entry.id   f7d2526d7698bbd88bb274c8d143c8d0
#
_cell.length_a   1.000
_cell.length_b   1.000
_cell.length_c   1.000
_cell.angle_alpha   90.00
_cell.angle_beta   90.00
_cell.angle_gamma   90.00
#
_symmetry.space_group_name_H-M   'P 1'
#
loop_
_entity.id
_entity.type
_entity.pdbx_description
1 polymer ?
#
loop_
_entity_poly.entity_id
_entity_poly.type
_entity_poly.pdbx_seq_one_letter_code
_entity_poly.pdbx_strand_id
1 'polypeptide(L)'
;MPVFDTVLWDWNGTLLDDAALCCELLNTMLARHGYAPVGSMEAYRQVFCFPIETYYRRAGFDFSRHPFAALADEYMRLYTPRSLGCPLQPDACAVLDALRAQGMRQVMLSASKRENLQQQVEHFGLRSRF
;
A
#
# COMPACT_ATOMS: atom_id res chain seq x y z
N MET A 1 0.57 -5.05 -34.42
CA MET A 1 0.05 -5.02 -33.03
C MET A 1 1.20 -5.24 -32.08
N PRO A 2 1.37 -4.40 -31.06
CA PRO A 2 2.35 -4.72 -30.04
C PRO A 2 1.89 -5.98 -29.31
N VAL A 3 2.80 -6.94 -29.17
CA VAL A 3 2.56 -8.16 -28.42
C VAL A 3 3.27 -7.98 -27.08
N PHE A 4 2.50 -7.98 -26.00
CA PHE A 4 3.03 -7.95 -24.65
C PHE A 4 3.05 -9.38 -24.11
N ASP A 5 4.15 -9.76 -23.51
CA ASP A 5 4.33 -11.07 -22.89
C ASP A 5 4.44 -10.98 -21.35
N THR A 6 4.54 -9.76 -20.84
CA THR A 6 4.80 -9.50 -19.42
C THR A 6 3.89 -8.38 -18.89
N VAL A 7 3.33 -8.60 -17.71
CA VAL A 7 2.56 -7.61 -16.95
C VAL A 7 3.33 -7.26 -15.68
N LEU A 8 3.54 -5.96 -15.46
CA LEU A 8 4.08 -5.45 -14.22
C LEU A 8 2.92 -4.99 -13.33
N TRP A 9 2.83 -5.57 -12.15
CA TRP A 9 1.78 -5.26 -11.19
C TRP A 9 2.28 -4.37 -10.08
N ASP A 10 1.54 -3.31 -9.79
CA ASP A 10 1.60 -2.62 -8.52
C ASP A 10 0.84 -3.44 -7.46
N TRP A 11 1.14 -3.25 -6.18
CA TRP A 11 0.54 -4.02 -5.09
C TRP A 11 -0.42 -3.21 -4.25
N ASN A 12 0.10 -2.27 -3.46
CA ASN A 12 -0.70 -1.48 -2.51
C ASN A 12 -1.74 -0.63 -3.25
N GLY A 13 -3.00 -0.78 -2.90
CA GLY A 13 -4.11 -0.09 -3.54
C GLY A 13 -4.49 -0.59 -4.94
N THR A 14 -3.70 -1.48 -5.53
CA THR A 14 -3.96 -2.04 -6.87
C THR A 14 -4.51 -3.46 -6.79
N LEU A 15 -3.72 -4.40 -6.28
CA LEU A 15 -4.16 -5.78 -6.02
C LEU A 15 -4.64 -5.93 -4.57
N LEU A 16 -3.93 -5.32 -3.62
CA LEU A 16 -4.32 -5.26 -2.21
C LEU A 16 -5.21 -4.03 -1.98
N ASP A 17 -6.35 -4.23 -1.39
CA ASP A 17 -7.27 -3.15 -1.02
C ASP A 17 -6.97 -2.67 0.40
N ASP A 18 -5.93 -1.89 0.55
CA ASP A 18 -5.45 -1.36 1.84
C ASP A 18 -5.67 0.14 2.03
N ALA A 19 -6.34 0.80 1.09
CA ALA A 19 -6.52 2.26 1.13
C ALA A 19 -7.26 2.73 2.39
N ALA A 20 -8.32 2.03 2.79
CA ALA A 20 -9.07 2.36 4.00
C ALA A 20 -8.20 2.21 5.25
N LEU A 21 -7.39 1.17 5.33
CA LEU A 21 -6.44 0.98 6.43
C LEU A 21 -5.41 2.10 6.47
N CYS A 22 -4.84 2.47 5.33
CA CYS A 22 -3.85 3.55 5.25
C CYS A 22 -4.43 4.89 5.72
N CYS A 23 -5.66 5.20 5.32
CA CYS A 23 -6.37 6.40 5.78
C CYS A 23 -6.59 6.38 7.30
N GLU A 24 -7.06 5.27 7.84
CA GLU A 24 -7.27 5.09 9.28
C GLU A 24 -5.97 5.26 10.06
N LEU A 25 -4.89 4.65 9.62
CA LEU A 25 -3.59 4.73 10.29
C LEU A 25 -3.00 6.14 10.25
N LEU A 26 -3.13 6.82 9.12
CA LEU A 26 -2.72 8.23 9.05
C LEU A 26 -3.46 9.07 10.08
N ASN A 27 -4.77 8.96 10.14
CA ASN A 27 -5.60 9.70 11.10
C ASN A 27 -5.28 9.34 12.54
N THR A 28 -5.01 8.07 12.83
CA THR A 28 -4.58 7.61 14.16
C THR A 28 -3.27 8.26 14.56
N MET A 29 -2.29 8.28 13.67
CA MET A 29 -0.98 8.87 13.95
C MET A 29 -1.07 10.39 14.12
N LEU A 30 -1.83 11.07 13.27
CA LEU A 30 -2.06 12.51 13.40
C LEU A 30 -2.66 12.84 14.78
N ALA A 31 -3.69 12.11 15.17
CA ALA A 31 -4.33 12.31 16.48
C ALA A 31 -3.38 12.04 17.65
N ARG A 32 -2.59 10.96 17.58
CA ARG A 32 -1.62 10.62 18.63
C ARG A 32 -0.58 11.69 18.86
N HIS A 33 -0.18 12.38 17.81
CA HIS A 33 0.85 13.41 17.86
C HIS A 33 0.29 14.82 17.97
N GLY A 34 -1.02 14.97 18.19
CA GLY A 34 -1.66 16.27 18.43
C GLY A 34 -1.97 17.06 17.16
N TYR A 35 -1.97 16.45 16.01
CA TYR A 35 -2.38 17.07 14.75
C TYR A 35 -3.85 16.79 14.43
N ALA A 36 -4.46 17.67 13.64
CA ALA A 36 -5.80 17.44 13.14
C ALA A 36 -5.82 16.30 12.13
N PRO A 37 -6.71 15.30 12.26
CA PRO A 37 -6.86 14.24 11.26
C PRO A 37 -7.30 14.80 9.91
N VAL A 38 -6.94 14.12 8.82
CA VAL A 38 -7.46 14.46 7.47
C VAL A 38 -8.92 14.05 7.28
N GLY A 39 -9.44 13.22 8.17
CA GLY A 39 -10.87 12.88 8.24
C GLY A 39 -11.30 11.85 7.20
N SER A 40 -11.63 12.29 6.00
CA SER A 40 -12.26 11.43 5.01
C SER A 40 -11.25 10.74 4.07
N MET A 41 -11.71 9.68 3.37
CA MET A 41 -10.96 9.03 2.30
C MET A 41 -10.66 10.00 1.15
N GLU A 42 -11.57 10.91 0.85
CA GLU A 42 -11.36 11.94 -0.16
C GLU A 42 -10.20 12.86 0.21
N ALA A 43 -10.17 13.35 1.45
CA ALA A 43 -9.09 14.17 1.97
C ALA A 43 -7.75 13.39 1.99
N TYR A 44 -7.77 12.12 2.36
CA TYR A 44 -6.62 11.24 2.29
C TYR A 44 -6.03 11.17 0.87
N ARG A 45 -6.87 10.97 -0.13
CA ARG A 45 -6.44 10.90 -1.54
C ARG A 45 -5.82 12.18 -2.04
N GLN A 46 -6.22 13.32 -1.50
CA GLN A 46 -5.65 14.62 -1.86
C GLN A 46 -4.26 14.85 -1.29
N VAL A 47 -3.94 14.25 -0.13
CA VAL A 47 -2.63 14.41 0.51
C VAL A 47 -1.65 13.32 0.11
N PHE A 48 -2.14 12.12 -0.23
CA PHE A 48 -1.27 11.00 -0.59
C PHE A 48 -0.49 11.29 -1.87
N CYS A 49 0.83 11.13 -1.81
CA CYS A 49 1.72 11.25 -2.96
C CYS A 49 3.07 10.61 -2.66
N PHE A 50 3.90 10.49 -3.67
CA PHE A 50 5.32 10.17 -3.52
C PHE A 50 6.17 11.43 -3.75
N PRO A 51 7.30 11.55 -3.09
CA PRO A 51 7.83 10.68 -2.02
C PRO A 51 7.01 10.75 -0.74
N ILE A 52 7.11 9.73 0.09
CA ILE A 52 6.33 9.62 1.34
C ILE A 52 6.54 10.78 2.29
N GLU A 53 7.74 11.36 2.32
CA GLU A 53 8.01 12.56 3.13
C GLU A 53 7.08 13.72 2.74
N THR A 54 6.88 13.94 1.45
CA THR A 54 5.96 14.99 0.96
C THR A 54 4.53 14.70 1.36
N TYR A 55 4.10 13.45 1.26
CA TYR A 55 2.79 13.02 1.73
C TYR A 55 2.59 13.32 3.22
N TYR A 56 3.56 12.99 4.06
CA TYR A 56 3.45 13.28 5.49
C TYR A 56 3.40 14.78 5.78
N ARG A 57 4.17 15.60 5.06
CA ARG A 57 4.08 17.06 5.18
C ARG A 57 2.70 17.59 4.78
N ARG A 58 2.15 17.12 3.68
CA ARG A 58 0.80 17.48 3.23
C ARG A 58 -0.28 17.09 4.23
N ALA A 59 -0.09 15.97 4.91
CA ALA A 59 -0.98 15.51 5.97
C ALA A 59 -0.94 16.38 7.23
N GLY A 60 0.12 17.18 7.41
CA GLY A 60 0.23 18.13 8.50
C GLY A 60 1.36 17.87 9.49
N PHE A 61 2.16 16.82 9.32
CA PHE A 61 3.28 16.54 10.22
C PHE A 61 4.38 17.59 10.11
N ASP A 62 4.89 18.00 11.26
CA ASP A 62 6.05 18.87 11.40
C ASP A 62 7.26 18.03 11.79
N PHE A 63 8.21 17.86 10.86
CA PHE A 63 9.38 17.02 11.07
C PHE A 63 10.41 17.62 12.04
N SER A 64 10.28 18.92 12.36
CA SER A 64 11.10 19.52 13.44
C SER A 64 10.66 19.05 14.81
N ARG A 65 9.40 18.65 14.95
CA ARG A 65 8.83 18.13 16.21
C ARG A 65 8.81 16.60 16.21
N HIS A 66 8.53 15.99 15.08
CA HIS A 66 8.41 14.53 14.90
C HIS A 66 9.21 14.12 13.67
N PRO A 67 10.43 13.58 13.84
CA PRO A 67 11.29 13.19 12.72
C PRO A 67 10.59 12.18 11.80
N PHE A 68 10.75 12.35 10.49
CA PHE A 68 10.12 11.47 9.50
C PHE A 68 10.43 9.99 9.73
N ALA A 69 11.69 9.66 10.04
CA ALA A 69 12.08 8.26 10.26
C ALA A 69 11.31 7.60 11.42
N ALA A 70 11.07 8.35 12.50
CA ALA A 70 10.30 7.86 13.65
C ALA A 70 8.82 7.66 13.29
N LEU A 71 8.24 8.58 12.51
CA LEU A 71 6.86 8.47 12.04
C LEU A 71 6.69 7.29 11.07
N ALA A 72 7.63 7.11 10.16
CA ALA A 72 7.63 5.99 9.22
C ALA A 72 7.72 4.65 9.94
N ASP A 73 8.57 4.53 10.94
CA ASP A 73 8.68 3.33 11.78
C ASP A 73 7.38 3.03 12.52
N GLU A 74 6.77 4.05 13.12
CA GLU A 74 5.49 3.92 13.84
C GLU A 74 4.39 3.43 12.88
N TYR A 75 4.30 4.05 11.72
CA TYR A 75 3.34 3.65 10.69
C TYR A 75 3.50 2.17 10.32
N MET A 76 4.72 1.73 10.04
CA MET A 76 4.97 0.34 9.64
C MET A 76 4.68 -0.66 10.76
N ARG A 77 4.91 -0.31 12.02
CA ARG A 77 4.54 -1.16 13.16
C ARG A 77 3.02 -1.36 13.26
N LEU A 78 2.25 -0.34 12.93
CA LEU A 78 0.78 -0.41 12.92
C LEU A 78 0.26 -1.10 11.67
N TYR A 79 0.85 -0.80 10.53
CA TYR A 79 0.40 -1.29 9.21
C TYR A 79 0.69 -2.77 9.01
N THR A 80 1.91 -3.22 9.29
CA THR A 80 2.37 -4.57 8.92
C THR A 80 1.45 -5.68 9.41
N PRO A 81 1.09 -5.76 10.71
CA PRO A 81 0.18 -6.81 11.16
C PRO A 81 -1.24 -6.64 10.64
N ARG A 82 -1.74 -5.43 10.53
CA ARG A 82 -3.12 -5.16 10.10
C ARG A 82 -3.32 -5.33 8.59
N SER A 83 -2.27 -5.14 7.82
CA SER A 83 -2.33 -5.29 6.36
C SER A 83 -2.72 -6.70 5.91
N LEU A 84 -2.40 -7.71 6.70
CA LEU A 84 -2.77 -9.10 6.42
C LEU A 84 -4.27 -9.35 6.54
N GLY A 85 -5.00 -8.48 7.23
CA GLY A 85 -6.46 -8.52 7.31
C GLY A 85 -7.16 -7.73 6.21
N CYS A 86 -6.44 -7.02 5.34
CA CYS A 86 -7.04 -6.32 4.20
C CYS A 86 -7.49 -7.30 3.13
N PRO A 87 -8.59 -7.03 2.41
CA PRO A 87 -8.98 -7.86 1.27
C PRO A 87 -8.11 -7.57 0.05
N LEU A 88 -8.07 -8.52 -0.88
CA LEU A 88 -7.66 -8.25 -2.25
C LEU A 88 -8.77 -7.50 -2.98
N GLN A 89 -8.44 -6.80 -4.06
CA GLN A 89 -9.46 -6.24 -4.94
C GLN A 89 -10.37 -7.36 -5.46
N PRO A 90 -11.67 -7.12 -5.69
CA PRO A 90 -12.65 -8.18 -5.92
C PRO A 90 -12.28 -9.18 -7.02
N ASP A 91 -11.71 -8.71 -8.13
CA ASP A 91 -11.39 -9.56 -9.28
C ASP A 91 -9.90 -9.89 -9.40
N ALA A 92 -9.08 -9.56 -8.39
CA ALA A 92 -7.62 -9.69 -8.49
C ALA A 92 -7.17 -11.10 -8.85
N CYS A 93 -7.63 -12.11 -8.11
CA CYS A 93 -7.25 -13.50 -8.37
C CYS A 93 -7.72 -13.99 -9.75
N ALA A 94 -8.95 -13.65 -10.14
CA ALA A 94 -9.50 -14.04 -11.44
C ALA A 94 -8.70 -13.47 -12.60
N VAL A 95 -8.29 -12.19 -12.51
CA VAL A 95 -7.48 -11.54 -13.53
C VAL A 95 -6.09 -12.16 -13.61
N LEU A 96 -5.44 -12.37 -12.45
CA LEU A 96 -4.12 -13.02 -12.40
C LEU A 96 -4.14 -14.41 -13.03
N ASP A 97 -5.16 -15.20 -12.72
CA ASP A 97 -5.31 -16.55 -13.25
C ASP A 97 -5.61 -16.55 -14.76
N ALA A 98 -6.45 -15.61 -15.23
CA ALA A 98 -6.76 -15.48 -16.65
C ALA A 98 -5.53 -15.09 -17.48
N LEU A 99 -4.71 -14.17 -16.98
CA LEU A 99 -3.46 -13.77 -17.65
C LEU A 99 -2.45 -14.91 -17.67
N ARG A 100 -2.33 -15.64 -16.57
CA ARG A 100 -1.48 -16.83 -16.50
C ARG A 100 -1.91 -17.90 -17.52
N ALA A 101 -3.22 -18.13 -17.65
CA ALA A 101 -3.76 -19.09 -18.63
C ALA A 101 -3.44 -18.69 -20.08
N GLN A 102 -3.25 -17.40 -20.34
CA GLN A 102 -2.82 -16.87 -21.65
C GLN A 102 -1.29 -16.93 -21.85
N GLY A 103 -0.55 -17.47 -20.90
CA GLY A 103 0.90 -17.56 -20.97
C GLY A 103 1.63 -16.25 -20.63
N MET A 104 0.93 -15.28 -20.08
CA MET A 104 1.54 -14.00 -19.67
C MET A 104 2.43 -14.19 -18.44
N ARG A 105 3.63 -13.63 -18.51
CA ARG A 105 4.51 -13.51 -17.34
C ARG A 105 4.02 -12.36 -16.47
N GLN A 106 3.96 -12.58 -15.17
CA GLN A 106 3.52 -11.56 -14.23
C GLN A 106 4.61 -11.28 -13.21
N VAL A 107 4.92 -10.00 -13.02
CA VAL A 107 5.99 -9.54 -12.15
C VAL A 107 5.42 -8.47 -11.20
N MET A 108 5.76 -8.57 -9.93
CA MET A 108 5.40 -7.58 -8.93
C MET A 108 6.43 -6.47 -8.87
N LEU A 109 5.97 -5.22 -8.98
CA LEU A 109 6.78 -4.01 -8.80
C LEU A 109 6.13 -3.15 -7.71
N SER A 110 6.76 -3.05 -6.57
CA SER A 110 6.23 -2.34 -5.41
C SER A 110 7.30 -1.47 -4.74
N ALA A 111 6.86 -0.33 -4.19
CA ALA A 111 7.70 0.52 -3.34
C ALA A 111 7.87 -0.04 -1.92
N SER A 112 7.16 -1.10 -1.55
CA SER A 112 7.26 -1.75 -0.24
C SER A 112 8.60 -2.45 -0.06
N LYS A 113 9.03 -2.59 1.20
CA LYS A 113 10.17 -3.46 1.52
C LYS A 113 9.88 -4.90 1.09
N ARG A 114 10.89 -5.56 0.56
CA ARG A 114 10.76 -6.93 0.02
C ARG A 114 10.15 -7.90 1.02
N GLU A 115 10.60 -7.86 2.27
CA GLU A 115 10.14 -8.77 3.32
C GLU A 115 8.63 -8.60 3.58
N ASN A 116 8.16 -7.36 3.64
CA ASN A 116 6.74 -7.06 3.84
C ASN A 116 5.89 -7.54 2.67
N LEU A 117 6.36 -7.26 1.45
CA LEU A 117 5.68 -7.70 0.23
C LEU A 117 5.61 -9.23 0.16
N GLN A 118 6.71 -9.92 0.44
CA GLN A 118 6.74 -11.38 0.44
C GLN A 118 5.78 -11.97 1.46
N GLN A 119 5.75 -11.43 2.68
CA GLN A 119 4.83 -11.87 3.72
C GLN A 119 3.37 -11.72 3.28
N GLN A 120 3.02 -10.59 2.68
CA GLN A 120 1.66 -10.34 2.19
C GLN A 120 1.30 -11.28 1.05
N VAL A 121 2.16 -11.41 0.05
CA VAL A 121 1.94 -12.29 -1.11
C VAL A 121 1.76 -13.74 -0.68
N GLU A 122 2.57 -14.21 0.26
CA GLU A 122 2.45 -15.57 0.82
C GLU A 122 1.15 -15.73 1.62
N HIS A 123 0.79 -14.76 2.43
CA HIS A 123 -0.44 -14.78 3.22
C HIS A 123 -1.68 -14.94 2.33
N PHE A 124 -1.72 -14.27 1.20
CA PHE A 124 -2.83 -14.36 0.25
C PHE A 124 -2.72 -15.54 -0.73
N GLY A 125 -1.68 -16.37 -0.62
CA GLY A 125 -1.49 -17.53 -1.49
C GLY A 125 -1.18 -17.20 -2.94
N LEU A 126 -0.57 -16.04 -3.22
CA LEU A 126 -0.38 -15.53 -4.58
C LEU A 126 1.03 -15.80 -5.15
N ARG A 127 1.94 -16.37 -4.36
CA ARG A 127 3.34 -16.52 -4.76
C ARG A 127 3.51 -17.23 -6.10
N SER A 128 2.72 -18.26 -6.38
CA SER A 128 2.82 -19.04 -7.61
C SER A 128 2.34 -18.30 -8.87
N ARG A 129 1.72 -17.14 -8.72
CA ARG A 129 1.20 -16.33 -9.82
C ARG A 129 2.21 -15.32 -10.36
N PHE A 130 3.32 -15.13 -9.65
CA PHE A 130 4.37 -14.18 -10.02
C PHE A 130 5.71 -14.83 -10.29
#